data_06da0504323612d4c593b5036bd3c4ed
#
_entry.id   06da0504323612d4c593b5036bd3c4ed
#
_cell.length_a   1.000
_cell.length_b   1.000
_cell.length_c   1.000
_cell.angle_alpha   90.00
_cell.angle_beta   90.00
_cell.angle_gamma   90.00
#
_symmetry.space_group_name_H-M   'P 1'
#
loop_
_entity.id
_entity.type
_entity.pdbx_description
1 polymer ?
#
loop_
_entity_poly.entity_id
_entity_poly.type
_entity_poly.pdbx_seq_one_letter_code
_entity_poly.pdbx_strand_id
1 'polypeptide(L)'
;MQQIPAHLRTHLTGRPALLVALVLLLSSNASQAEARCEKTLRWNDDPPFSMELADGSIGGIDVEVHRAVLERLGCRPVLRKLPWARALEDLKQGRLDVLPGAFRRPEREEYAHFSGAVLPASRNILFASRQAIESWPISRLTELAGLPFRLGAQINVQYGSDYQVLMSDPGYADSVVMVNSRPSLWNMIAKDRIDGVIADEHTGTWEIRQLGLSRLITATDVVVSTDAAEVAFSKRSNDQNFVYAYAATIRELVSDGSY
;
A
#
# COMPACT_ATOMS: atom_id res chain seq x y z
N MET A 1 -27.60 36.17 95.76
CA MET A 1 -28.42 34.92 95.99
C MET A 1 -29.04 34.51 94.68
N GLN A 2 -28.91 33.31 94.39
CA GLN A 2 -29.52 32.44 93.39
C GLN A 2 -28.81 32.29 92.04
N GLN A 3 -28.25 31.13 91.91
CA GLN A 3 -27.70 30.44 90.75
C GLN A 3 -28.79 30.06 89.76
N ILE A 4 -28.45 30.06 88.50
CA ILE A 4 -29.15 29.34 87.41
C ILE A 4 -28.11 28.54 86.60
N PRO A 5 -28.38 27.26 86.34
CA PRO A 5 -27.38 26.30 85.85
C PRO A 5 -27.22 26.32 84.33
N ALA A 6 -26.02 25.95 83.89
CA ALA A 6 -25.65 25.59 82.52
C ALA A 6 -26.28 24.27 82.12
N HIS A 7 -26.76 24.14 80.88
CA HIS A 7 -26.86 22.93 79.98
C HIS A 7 -27.46 23.37 78.68
N LEU A 8 -26.84 23.26 77.57
CA LEU A 8 -26.65 22.11 76.71
C LEU A 8 -25.90 22.56 75.47
N ARG A 9 -24.62 22.17 75.29
CA ARG A 9 -23.92 22.24 74.02
C ARG A 9 -23.99 20.87 73.36
N THR A 10 -24.82 20.72 72.34
CA THR A 10 -24.82 19.55 71.45
C THR A 10 -23.81 19.75 70.39
N HIS A 11 -22.81 18.93 70.42
CA HIS A 11 -21.77 18.80 69.33
C HIS A 11 -22.41 18.19 68.08
N LEU A 12 -22.47 18.96 67.05
CA LEU A 12 -22.66 18.50 65.64
C LEU A 12 -21.29 18.49 64.90
N THR A 13 -20.52 17.44 65.21
CA THR A 13 -19.33 17.14 64.48
C THR A 13 -19.51 15.80 63.75
N GLY A 14 -19.57 15.75 62.47
CA GLY A 14 -19.41 14.45 61.80
C GLY A 14 -20.14 14.22 60.50
N ARG A 15 -20.32 15.23 59.62
CA ARG A 15 -20.94 14.94 58.30
C ARG A 15 -20.32 15.54 57.04
N PRO A 16 -19.20 16.28 56.99
CA PRO A 16 -18.61 16.65 55.71
C PRO A 16 -17.60 15.64 55.15
N ALA A 17 -17.03 14.73 55.97
CA ALA A 17 -15.98 13.80 55.51
C ALA A 17 -16.48 12.67 54.59
N LEU A 18 -17.73 12.22 54.74
CA LEU A 18 -18.28 11.13 53.93
C LEU A 18 -18.69 11.58 52.52
N LEU A 19 -19.11 12.81 52.34
CA LEU A 19 -19.50 13.36 51.05
C LEU A 19 -18.28 13.68 50.13
N VAL A 20 -17.17 14.07 50.73
CA VAL A 20 -15.92 14.32 49.96
C VAL A 20 -15.29 13.02 49.49
N ALA A 21 -15.37 11.93 50.29
CA ALA A 21 -14.87 10.62 49.89
C ALA A 21 -15.68 10.00 48.74
N LEU A 22 -16.99 10.24 48.66
CA LEU A 22 -17.86 9.73 47.60
C LEU A 22 -17.63 10.47 46.27
N VAL A 23 -17.30 11.75 46.28
CA VAL A 23 -17.01 12.55 45.10
C VAL A 23 -15.62 12.15 44.51
N LEU A 24 -14.65 11.78 45.32
CA LEU A 24 -13.32 11.32 44.86
C LEU A 24 -13.36 9.92 44.25
N LEU A 25 -14.32 9.08 44.59
CA LEU A 25 -14.50 7.74 44.00
C LEU A 25 -15.18 7.78 42.63
N LEU A 26 -15.89 8.87 42.29
CA LEU A 26 -16.52 9.07 40.96
C LEU A 26 -15.60 9.66 39.91
N SER A 27 -14.44 10.18 40.29
CA SER A 27 -13.48 10.79 39.38
C SER A 27 -12.47 9.81 38.77
N SER A 28 -12.52 8.51 39.15
CA SER A 28 -11.53 7.50 38.71
C SER A 28 -11.89 6.80 37.38
N ASN A 29 -12.98 7.19 36.73
CA ASN A 29 -13.24 6.80 35.36
C ASN A 29 -12.47 7.76 34.40
N ALA A 30 -11.16 7.91 34.60
CA ALA A 30 -10.29 8.31 33.54
C ALA A 30 -10.44 7.23 32.46
N SER A 31 -11.24 7.52 31.44
CA SER A 31 -11.33 6.76 30.22
C SER A 31 -9.90 6.48 29.78
N GLN A 32 -9.42 5.27 30.01
CA GLN A 32 -8.28 4.74 29.25
C GLN A 32 -8.77 4.81 27.81
N ALA A 33 -8.41 5.89 27.11
CA ALA A 33 -8.47 5.91 25.67
C ALA A 33 -7.58 4.74 25.25
N GLU A 34 -8.18 3.56 25.01
CA GLU A 34 -7.49 2.48 24.33
C GLU A 34 -6.79 3.12 23.14
N ALA A 35 -5.47 2.97 23.08
CA ALA A 35 -4.69 3.47 21.97
C ALA A 35 -5.32 2.86 20.72
N ARG A 36 -6.15 3.65 20.02
CA ARG A 36 -6.87 3.17 18.84
C ARG A 36 -5.82 2.70 17.86
N CYS A 37 -5.93 1.45 17.44
CA CYS A 37 -5.08 0.91 16.39
C CYS A 37 -5.07 1.88 15.20
N GLU A 38 -3.88 2.33 14.81
CA GLU A 38 -3.68 3.15 13.64
C GLU A 38 -2.66 2.46 12.73
N LYS A 39 -2.95 2.38 11.44
CA LYS A 39 -2.06 1.76 10.46
C LYS A 39 -1.86 2.67 9.26
N THR A 40 -0.61 2.96 8.96
CA THR A 40 -0.23 3.66 7.76
C THR A 40 -0.33 2.73 6.55
N LEU A 41 -1.10 3.16 5.54
CA LEU A 41 -1.37 2.44 4.30
C LEU A 41 -0.79 3.21 3.10
N ARG A 42 0.07 2.58 2.34
CA ARG A 42 0.63 3.18 1.12
C ARG A 42 -0.43 3.29 0.03
N TRP A 43 -0.42 4.43 -0.64
CA TRP A 43 -1.03 4.61 -1.95
C TRP A 43 -0.09 5.37 -2.89
N ASN A 44 -0.37 5.33 -4.17
CA ASN A 44 0.29 6.15 -5.20
C ASN A 44 -0.68 6.31 -6.37
N ASP A 45 -0.33 7.10 -7.37
CA ASP A 45 -1.14 7.20 -8.58
C ASP A 45 -0.94 5.95 -9.45
N ASP A 46 -1.78 4.95 -9.20
CA ASP A 46 -1.85 3.64 -9.89
C ASP A 46 -3.32 3.31 -10.24
N PRO A 47 -4.00 4.15 -11.05
CA PRO A 47 -5.41 3.93 -11.41
C PRO A 47 -5.59 2.66 -12.26
N PRO A 48 -6.70 1.94 -12.11
CA PRO A 48 -7.85 2.25 -11.27
C PRO A 48 -7.72 1.79 -9.80
N PHE A 49 -6.58 1.24 -9.40
CA PHE A 49 -6.37 0.61 -8.09
C PHE A 49 -6.18 1.63 -6.95
N SER A 50 -5.43 2.70 -7.19
CA SER A 50 -5.29 3.80 -6.24
C SER A 50 -5.07 5.12 -6.96
N MET A 51 -5.79 6.18 -6.56
CA MET A 51 -5.72 7.50 -7.20
C MET A 51 -6.38 8.58 -6.35
N GLU A 52 -6.08 9.81 -6.66
CA GLU A 52 -6.83 10.96 -6.18
C GLU A 52 -8.08 11.15 -7.07
N LEU A 53 -9.25 11.20 -6.45
CA LEU A 53 -10.54 11.40 -7.11
C LEU A 53 -10.79 12.89 -7.40
N ALA A 54 -11.82 13.18 -8.20
CA ALA A 54 -12.14 14.54 -8.61
C ALA A 54 -12.52 15.48 -7.45
N ASP A 55 -12.95 14.94 -6.32
CA ASP A 55 -13.28 15.68 -5.10
C ASP A 55 -12.07 15.86 -4.15
N GLY A 56 -10.88 15.39 -4.57
CA GLY A 56 -9.65 15.43 -3.78
C GLY A 56 -9.52 14.29 -2.75
N SER A 57 -10.49 13.40 -2.64
CA SER A 57 -10.37 12.22 -1.80
C SER A 57 -9.47 11.17 -2.45
N ILE A 58 -8.90 10.27 -1.64
CA ILE A 58 -8.10 9.16 -2.14
C ILE A 58 -8.96 7.92 -2.19
N GLY A 59 -9.05 7.30 -3.36
CA GLY A 59 -9.87 6.14 -3.64
C GLY A 59 -9.22 5.20 -4.65
N GLY A 60 -10.02 4.28 -5.18
CA GLY A 60 -9.62 3.23 -6.08
C GLY A 60 -9.73 1.85 -5.43
N ILE A 61 -9.76 0.82 -6.25
CA ILE A 61 -10.10 -0.56 -5.84
C ILE A 61 -9.27 -1.01 -4.62
N ASP A 62 -7.95 -0.89 -4.69
CA ASP A 62 -7.06 -1.32 -3.60
C ASP A 62 -7.22 -0.46 -2.35
N VAL A 63 -7.35 0.87 -2.51
CA VAL A 63 -7.53 1.77 -1.38
C VAL A 63 -8.79 1.44 -0.60
N GLU A 64 -9.89 1.21 -1.30
CA GLU A 64 -11.20 0.89 -0.70
C GLU A 64 -11.15 -0.44 0.07
N VAL A 65 -10.63 -1.50 -0.56
CA VAL A 65 -10.56 -2.82 0.08
C VAL A 65 -9.64 -2.82 1.29
N HIS A 66 -8.44 -2.24 1.17
CA HIS A 66 -7.48 -2.22 2.29
C HIS A 66 -7.95 -1.33 3.43
N ARG A 67 -8.65 -0.24 3.15
CA ARG A 67 -9.31 0.59 4.16
C ARG A 67 -10.38 -0.22 4.91
N ALA A 68 -11.30 -0.88 4.18
CA ALA A 68 -12.35 -1.69 4.77
C ALA A 68 -11.80 -2.83 5.66
N VAL A 69 -10.72 -3.49 5.23
CA VAL A 69 -10.05 -4.53 6.04
C VAL A 69 -9.51 -3.95 7.35
N LEU A 70 -8.79 -2.83 7.29
CA LEU A 70 -8.22 -2.20 8.49
C LEU A 70 -9.31 -1.77 9.46
N GLU A 71 -10.40 -1.17 8.96
CA GLU A 71 -11.54 -0.74 9.77
C GLU A 71 -12.27 -1.92 10.42
N ARG A 72 -12.47 -3.05 9.71
CA ARG A 72 -13.02 -4.30 10.30
C ARG A 72 -12.14 -4.88 11.40
N LEU A 73 -10.83 -4.67 11.31
CA LEU A 73 -9.88 -5.06 12.37
C LEU A 73 -9.75 -4.02 13.50
N GLY A 74 -10.61 -3.00 13.52
CA GLY A 74 -10.60 -1.95 14.54
C GLY A 74 -9.45 -0.94 14.40
N CYS A 75 -8.78 -0.91 13.26
CA CYS A 75 -7.67 0.01 13.00
C CYS A 75 -8.10 1.18 12.10
N ARG A 76 -7.69 2.40 12.44
CA ARG A 76 -7.85 3.58 11.60
C ARG A 76 -6.77 3.61 10.51
N PRO A 77 -7.13 3.59 9.22
CA PRO A 77 -6.15 3.72 8.14
C PRO A 77 -5.65 5.17 8.02
N VAL A 78 -4.34 5.35 7.87
CA VAL A 78 -3.69 6.62 7.55
C VAL A 78 -3.01 6.50 6.19
N LEU A 79 -3.60 7.11 5.18
CA LEU A 79 -3.12 7.02 3.80
C LEU A 79 -1.84 7.86 3.61
N ARG A 80 -0.81 7.25 3.01
CA ARG A 80 0.47 7.90 2.70
C ARG A 80 0.82 7.76 1.23
N LYS A 81 0.93 8.88 0.53
CA LYS A 81 1.42 8.89 -0.86
C LYS A 81 2.92 8.70 -0.87
N LEU A 82 3.38 7.55 -1.38
CA LEU A 82 4.79 7.21 -1.41
C LEU A 82 5.18 6.56 -2.74
N PRO A 83 6.22 7.04 -3.43
CA PRO A 83 6.86 6.32 -4.51
C PRO A 83 7.35 4.96 -4.03
N TRP A 84 7.39 3.96 -4.92
CA TRP A 84 7.64 2.56 -4.57
C TRP A 84 8.93 2.34 -3.75
N ALA A 85 10.06 2.88 -4.23
CA ALA A 85 11.34 2.72 -3.54
C ALA A 85 11.32 3.31 -2.12
N ARG A 86 10.64 4.46 -1.94
CA ARG A 86 10.48 5.08 -0.62
C ARG A 86 9.56 4.25 0.27
N ALA A 87 8.48 3.66 -0.28
CA ALA A 87 7.57 2.81 0.47
C ALA A 87 8.28 1.57 1.03
N LEU A 88 9.13 0.90 0.24
CA LEU A 88 9.95 -0.22 0.70
C LEU A 88 10.89 0.18 1.84
N GLU A 89 11.56 1.33 1.74
CA GLU A 89 12.43 1.81 2.81
C GLU A 89 11.66 2.18 4.07
N ASP A 90 10.50 2.85 3.93
CA ASP A 90 9.64 3.20 5.08
C ASP A 90 9.04 1.95 5.73
N LEU A 91 8.70 0.91 4.95
CA LEU A 91 8.26 -0.39 5.46
C LEU A 91 9.36 -1.08 6.29
N LYS A 92 10.59 -1.11 5.78
CA LYS A 92 11.78 -1.66 6.46
C LYS A 92 12.06 -0.94 7.78
N GLN A 93 11.87 0.37 7.82
CA GLN A 93 12.11 1.20 9.00
C GLN A 93 10.91 1.24 9.98
N GLY A 94 9.77 0.65 9.64
CA GLY A 94 8.55 0.71 10.47
C GLY A 94 7.81 2.04 10.42
N ARG A 95 8.10 2.89 9.44
CA ARG A 95 7.38 4.15 9.19
C ARG A 95 6.17 3.98 8.26
N LEU A 96 6.07 2.84 7.60
CA LEU A 96 4.92 2.37 6.85
C LEU A 96 4.53 1.00 7.40
N ASP A 97 3.24 0.81 7.70
CA ASP A 97 2.75 -0.46 8.25
C ASP A 97 2.33 -1.44 7.17
N VAL A 98 1.62 -0.96 6.14
CA VAL A 98 0.95 -1.77 5.13
C VAL A 98 1.31 -1.29 3.72
N LEU A 99 1.87 -2.19 2.92
CA LEU A 99 2.28 -1.96 1.54
C LEU A 99 1.58 -2.97 0.61
N PRO A 100 0.47 -2.60 -0.04
CA PRO A 100 -0.17 -3.42 -1.06
C PRO A 100 0.68 -3.54 -2.33
N GLY A 101 0.44 -4.59 -3.11
CA GLY A 101 1.02 -4.78 -4.43
C GLY A 101 2.48 -5.27 -4.41
N ALA A 102 2.94 -5.89 -3.33
CA ALA A 102 4.32 -6.33 -3.21
C ALA A 102 4.48 -7.81 -3.58
N PHE A 103 5.42 -8.12 -4.46
CA PHE A 103 5.88 -9.49 -4.62
C PHE A 103 6.76 -9.90 -3.44
N ARG A 104 6.49 -11.11 -2.90
CA ARG A 104 7.34 -11.74 -1.89
C ARG A 104 8.72 -12.04 -2.48
N ARG A 105 9.78 -11.69 -1.72
CA ARG A 105 11.17 -11.94 -2.07
C ARG A 105 11.97 -12.23 -0.80
N PRO A 106 13.01 -13.08 -0.84
CA PRO A 106 13.82 -13.41 0.33
C PRO A 106 14.34 -12.17 1.07
N GLU A 107 14.86 -11.19 0.33
CA GLU A 107 15.39 -9.94 0.89
C GLU A 107 14.31 -9.06 1.54
N ARG A 108 13.07 -9.20 1.12
CA ARG A 108 11.93 -8.49 1.72
C ARG A 108 11.39 -9.21 2.93
N GLU A 109 11.46 -10.54 2.96
CA GLU A 109 11.05 -11.37 4.10
C GLU A 109 11.93 -11.14 5.34
N GLU A 110 13.11 -10.56 5.20
CA GLU A 110 13.93 -10.14 6.34
C GLU A 110 13.22 -9.10 7.22
N TYR A 111 12.48 -8.17 6.64
CA TYR A 111 11.86 -7.04 7.34
C TYR A 111 10.33 -6.95 7.23
N ALA A 112 9.71 -7.77 6.40
CA ALA A 112 8.26 -7.78 6.18
C ALA A 112 7.64 -9.16 6.36
N HIS A 113 6.40 -9.19 6.88
CA HIS A 113 5.48 -10.31 6.75
C HIS A 113 4.64 -10.13 5.49
N PHE A 114 4.09 -11.22 4.96
CA PHE A 114 3.30 -11.22 3.74
C PHE A 114 1.96 -11.94 3.93
N SER A 115 0.90 -11.39 3.31
CA SER A 115 -0.47 -11.93 3.42
C SER A 115 -0.70 -13.27 2.73
N GLY A 116 0.18 -13.68 1.82
CA GLY A 116 -0.15 -14.60 0.75
C GLY A 116 -0.98 -13.94 -0.35
N ALA A 117 -1.23 -14.66 -1.43
CA ALA A 117 -2.11 -14.21 -2.51
C ALA A 117 -3.56 -14.14 -1.99
N VAL A 118 -4.04 -12.94 -1.72
CA VAL A 118 -5.39 -12.69 -1.16
C VAL A 118 -6.30 -11.94 -2.12
N LEU A 119 -5.75 -11.33 -3.17
CA LEU A 119 -6.47 -10.64 -4.24
C LEU A 119 -6.22 -11.36 -5.56
N PRO A 120 -7.12 -11.20 -6.56
CA PRO A 120 -6.89 -11.70 -7.91
C PRO A 120 -5.56 -11.19 -8.48
N ALA A 121 -4.87 -12.04 -9.23
CA ALA A 121 -3.67 -11.63 -9.95
C ALA A 121 -4.05 -10.70 -11.11
N SER A 122 -3.27 -9.63 -11.30
CA SER A 122 -3.28 -8.86 -12.53
C SER A 122 -2.06 -9.17 -13.39
N ARG A 123 -2.13 -8.87 -14.69
CA ARG A 123 -1.03 -9.15 -15.61
C ARG A 123 -0.10 -7.95 -15.71
N ASN A 124 1.20 -8.18 -15.54
CA ASN A 124 2.20 -7.25 -16.02
C ASN A 124 2.51 -7.60 -17.49
N ILE A 125 2.39 -6.63 -18.37
CA ILE A 125 2.65 -6.79 -19.81
C ILE A 125 3.68 -5.77 -20.29
N LEU A 126 4.27 -6.02 -21.46
CA LEU A 126 5.06 -5.03 -22.16
C LEU A 126 4.12 -4.07 -22.90
N PHE A 127 4.28 -2.79 -22.67
CA PHE A 127 3.77 -1.71 -23.53
C PHE A 127 4.91 -1.18 -24.37
N ALA A 128 4.68 -0.95 -25.64
CA ALA A 128 5.74 -0.47 -26.52
C ALA A 128 5.23 0.56 -27.53
N SER A 129 6.14 1.34 -28.10
CA SER A 129 5.80 2.15 -29.26
C SER A 129 5.41 1.23 -30.42
N ARG A 130 4.43 1.64 -31.22
CA ARG A 130 4.00 0.88 -32.41
C ARG A 130 5.15 0.62 -33.36
N GLN A 131 6.01 1.62 -33.56
CA GLN A 131 7.19 1.49 -34.39
C GLN A 131 8.16 0.42 -33.87
N ALA A 132 8.37 0.34 -32.56
CA ALA A 132 9.27 -0.66 -31.97
C ALA A 132 8.75 -2.09 -32.17
N ILE A 133 7.44 -2.33 -31.98
CA ILE A 133 6.85 -3.65 -32.18
C ILE A 133 6.82 -4.07 -33.66
N GLU A 134 6.64 -3.13 -34.57
CA GLU A 134 6.75 -3.40 -36.00
C GLU A 134 8.19 -3.75 -36.41
N SER A 135 9.18 -3.10 -35.77
CA SER A 135 10.61 -3.34 -36.06
C SER A 135 11.13 -4.62 -35.39
N TRP A 136 10.64 -4.93 -34.19
CA TRP A 136 11.09 -6.07 -33.39
C TRP A 136 9.88 -6.84 -32.83
N PRO A 137 9.23 -7.69 -33.64
CA PRO A 137 8.14 -8.53 -33.17
C PRO A 137 8.70 -9.59 -32.21
N ILE A 138 8.25 -9.55 -30.95
CA ILE A 138 8.65 -10.49 -29.90
C ILE A 138 7.40 -11.12 -29.26
N SER A 139 7.57 -12.34 -28.75
CA SER A 139 6.53 -13.09 -28.04
C SER A 139 6.82 -13.20 -26.55
N ARG A 140 8.07 -13.02 -26.14
CA ARG A 140 8.53 -13.13 -24.75
C ARG A 140 9.49 -11.99 -24.42
N LEU A 141 9.45 -11.54 -23.16
CA LEU A 141 10.32 -10.46 -22.69
C LEU A 141 11.81 -10.78 -22.85
N THR A 142 12.20 -12.04 -22.61
CA THR A 142 13.61 -12.48 -22.69
C THR A 142 14.23 -12.35 -24.09
N GLU A 143 13.43 -12.25 -25.15
CA GLU A 143 13.91 -12.04 -26.52
C GLU A 143 14.51 -10.64 -26.73
N LEU A 144 14.23 -9.72 -25.83
CA LEU A 144 14.82 -8.36 -25.86
C LEU A 144 16.34 -8.36 -25.70
N ALA A 145 16.92 -9.36 -25.02
CA ALA A 145 18.37 -9.45 -24.80
C ALA A 145 19.21 -9.43 -26.09
N GLY A 146 18.66 -9.87 -27.21
CA GLY A 146 19.32 -9.88 -28.52
C GLY A 146 19.02 -8.69 -29.42
N LEU A 147 18.25 -7.70 -28.94
CA LEU A 147 17.71 -6.60 -29.72
C LEU A 147 18.20 -5.24 -29.21
N PRO A 148 18.34 -4.23 -30.08
CA PRO A 148 18.62 -2.87 -29.66
C PRO A 148 17.37 -2.18 -29.07
N PHE A 149 16.55 -2.90 -28.32
CA PHE A 149 15.32 -2.43 -27.72
C PHE A 149 15.62 -1.75 -26.39
N ARG A 150 15.26 -0.48 -26.26
CA ARG A 150 15.48 0.35 -25.07
C ARG A 150 14.30 0.17 -24.10
N LEU A 151 14.47 -0.68 -23.10
CA LEU A 151 13.45 -0.92 -22.08
C LEU A 151 13.52 0.13 -20.97
N GLY A 152 12.37 0.66 -20.56
CA GLY A 152 12.22 1.46 -19.34
C GLY A 152 11.57 0.67 -18.21
N ALA A 153 12.03 0.86 -16.99
CA ALA A 153 11.51 0.20 -15.81
C ALA A 153 11.49 1.13 -14.58
N GLN A 154 10.67 0.81 -13.58
CA GLN A 154 10.66 1.54 -12.31
C GLN A 154 11.71 0.96 -11.37
N ILE A 155 12.39 1.86 -10.64
CA ILE A 155 13.43 1.50 -9.66
C ILE A 155 12.81 0.62 -8.56
N ASN A 156 13.47 -0.52 -8.26
CA ASN A 156 13.10 -1.51 -7.23
C ASN A 156 11.74 -2.20 -7.46
N VAL A 157 11.11 -2.04 -8.64
CA VAL A 157 9.94 -2.84 -9.01
C VAL A 157 10.42 -4.18 -9.59
N GLN A 158 9.79 -5.27 -9.16
CA GLN A 158 10.02 -6.60 -9.69
C GLN A 158 8.82 -6.99 -10.54
N TYR A 159 9.06 -7.29 -11.82
CA TYR A 159 7.99 -7.56 -12.78
C TYR A 159 7.75 -9.05 -13.04
N GLY A 160 8.47 -9.95 -12.39
CA GLY A 160 8.34 -11.39 -12.55
C GLY A 160 9.62 -12.09 -13.03
N SER A 161 9.52 -13.40 -13.28
CA SER A 161 10.67 -14.25 -13.59
C SER A 161 11.38 -13.88 -14.90
N ASP A 162 10.63 -13.61 -15.97
CA ASP A 162 11.21 -13.26 -17.26
C ASP A 162 12.01 -11.95 -17.20
N TYR A 163 11.54 -10.98 -16.40
CA TYR A 163 12.29 -9.76 -16.13
C TYR A 163 13.58 -10.04 -15.34
N GLN A 164 13.53 -10.93 -14.35
CA GLN A 164 14.73 -11.32 -13.59
C GLN A 164 15.77 -12.01 -14.48
N VAL A 165 15.33 -12.90 -15.38
CA VAL A 165 16.22 -13.54 -16.36
C VAL A 165 16.87 -12.49 -17.25
N LEU A 166 16.09 -11.54 -17.80
CA LEU A 166 16.59 -10.47 -18.64
C LEU A 166 17.63 -9.59 -17.91
N MET A 167 17.35 -9.25 -16.65
CA MET A 167 18.24 -8.42 -15.81
C MET A 167 19.45 -9.18 -15.27
N SER A 168 19.51 -10.51 -15.43
CA SER A 168 20.71 -11.31 -15.09
C SER A 168 21.81 -11.23 -16.15
N ASP A 169 21.52 -10.72 -17.35
CA ASP A 169 22.51 -10.35 -18.36
C ASP A 169 23.02 -8.93 -18.06
N PRO A 170 24.27 -8.75 -17.60
CA PRO A 170 24.79 -7.44 -17.21
C PRO A 170 24.80 -6.45 -18.39
N GLY A 171 25.08 -6.92 -19.62
CA GLY A 171 25.12 -6.07 -20.81
C GLY A 171 23.76 -5.47 -21.14
N TYR A 172 22.68 -6.25 -20.94
CA TYR A 172 21.31 -5.74 -21.12
C TYR A 172 20.85 -4.90 -19.92
N ALA A 173 21.14 -5.35 -18.71
CA ALA A 173 20.74 -4.64 -17.48
C ALA A 173 21.24 -3.19 -17.45
N ASP A 174 22.47 -2.95 -17.89
CA ASP A 174 23.07 -1.61 -17.99
C ASP A 174 22.37 -0.71 -19.03
N SER A 175 21.66 -1.30 -19.98
CA SER A 175 20.91 -0.57 -21.03
C SER A 175 19.49 -0.18 -20.60
N VAL A 176 18.96 -0.77 -19.52
CA VAL A 176 17.60 -0.50 -19.03
C VAL A 176 17.53 0.86 -18.35
N VAL A 177 16.60 1.69 -18.81
CA VAL A 177 16.40 3.03 -18.22
C VAL A 177 15.54 2.93 -16.98
N MET A 178 16.13 3.20 -15.82
CA MET A 178 15.49 3.09 -14.52
C MET A 178 15.03 4.45 -13.98
N VAL A 179 13.73 4.62 -13.69
CA VAL A 179 13.17 5.85 -13.08
C VAL A 179 12.18 5.53 -11.97
N ASN A 180 11.89 6.52 -11.13
CA ASN A 180 10.92 6.36 -10.04
C ASN A 180 9.46 6.53 -10.49
N SER A 181 9.19 7.11 -11.66
CA SER A 181 7.87 7.55 -12.10
C SER A 181 7.47 6.91 -13.43
N ARG A 182 6.40 6.11 -13.43
CA ARG A 182 5.86 5.51 -14.65
C ARG A 182 5.35 6.54 -15.67
N PRO A 183 4.66 7.63 -15.29
CA PRO A 183 4.33 8.71 -16.22
C PRO A 183 5.54 9.30 -16.95
N SER A 184 6.72 9.35 -16.30
CA SER A 184 7.95 9.77 -16.96
C SER A 184 8.38 8.78 -18.05
N LEU A 185 8.22 7.48 -17.83
CA LEU A 185 8.51 6.44 -18.82
C LEU A 185 7.61 6.56 -20.05
N TRP A 186 6.29 6.79 -19.88
CA TRP A 186 5.39 7.03 -21.03
C TRP A 186 5.82 8.22 -21.87
N ASN A 187 6.20 9.33 -21.20
CA ASN A 187 6.74 10.50 -21.89
C ASN A 187 8.08 10.24 -22.59
N MET A 188 8.88 9.30 -22.09
CA MET A 188 10.13 8.91 -22.75
C MET A 188 9.88 8.12 -24.03
N ILE A 189 8.87 7.23 -24.07
CA ILE A 189 8.42 6.58 -25.30
C ILE A 189 7.95 7.66 -26.30
N ALA A 190 7.12 8.60 -25.84
CA ALA A 190 6.60 9.68 -26.71
C ALA A 190 7.70 10.57 -27.31
N LYS A 191 8.87 10.62 -26.68
CA LYS A 191 10.06 11.37 -27.14
C LYS A 191 11.12 10.51 -27.79
N ASP A 192 10.78 9.27 -28.14
CA ASP A 192 11.71 8.29 -28.74
C ASP A 192 13.02 8.10 -27.96
N ARG A 193 12.93 8.10 -26.62
CA ARG A 193 14.07 7.86 -25.73
C ARG A 193 14.16 6.41 -25.26
N ILE A 194 13.03 5.73 -25.18
CA ILE A 194 12.87 4.30 -24.91
C ILE A 194 11.79 3.73 -25.82
N ASP A 195 11.79 2.42 -26.00
CA ASP A 195 10.93 1.72 -26.94
C ASP A 195 9.73 1.07 -26.26
N GLY A 196 9.89 0.67 -24.99
CA GLY A 196 8.81 0.06 -24.23
C GLY A 196 9.00 0.13 -22.71
N VAL A 197 7.93 -0.22 -22.01
CA VAL A 197 7.79 -0.18 -20.55
C VAL A 197 6.98 -1.39 -20.08
N ILE A 198 7.36 -1.99 -18.96
CA ILE A 198 6.55 -3.00 -18.28
C ILE A 198 5.63 -2.31 -17.30
N ALA A 199 4.34 -2.64 -17.34
CA ALA A 199 3.34 -2.15 -16.41
C ALA A 199 2.21 -3.15 -16.22
N ASP A 200 1.44 -2.98 -15.14
CA ASP A 200 0.12 -3.61 -15.01
C ASP A 200 -0.76 -3.22 -16.20
N GLU A 201 -1.48 -4.18 -16.77
CA GLU A 201 -2.26 -4.00 -17.99
C GLU A 201 -3.35 -2.94 -17.84
N HIS A 202 -4.06 -2.93 -16.72
CA HIS A 202 -5.15 -1.98 -16.48
C HIS A 202 -4.60 -0.58 -16.23
N THR A 203 -3.61 -0.47 -15.36
CA THR A 203 -2.96 0.80 -15.04
C THR A 203 -2.28 1.41 -16.26
N GLY A 204 -1.50 0.63 -17.00
CA GLY A 204 -0.80 1.11 -18.20
C GLY A 204 -1.79 1.57 -19.29
N THR A 205 -2.85 0.79 -19.52
CA THR A 205 -3.90 1.16 -20.49
C THR A 205 -4.60 2.45 -20.10
N TRP A 206 -4.92 2.61 -18.81
CA TRP A 206 -5.56 3.81 -18.31
C TRP A 206 -4.66 5.05 -18.45
N GLU A 207 -3.41 4.96 -17.99
CA GLU A 207 -2.45 6.07 -18.05
C GLU A 207 -2.16 6.53 -19.49
N ILE A 208 -1.95 5.59 -20.41
CA ILE A 208 -1.73 5.89 -21.82
C ILE A 208 -2.91 6.65 -22.43
N ARG A 209 -4.15 6.29 -22.07
CA ARG A 209 -5.35 7.01 -22.49
C ARG A 209 -5.40 8.42 -21.92
N GLN A 210 -5.16 8.60 -20.62
CA GLN A 210 -5.15 9.90 -19.96
C GLN A 210 -4.10 10.86 -20.53
N LEU A 211 -2.94 10.32 -20.91
CA LEU A 211 -1.86 11.08 -21.53
C LEU A 211 -2.07 11.35 -23.02
N GLY A 212 -3.14 10.81 -23.64
CA GLY A 212 -3.41 10.95 -25.07
C GLY A 212 -2.42 10.17 -25.96
N LEU A 213 -1.73 9.17 -25.42
CA LEU A 213 -0.65 8.43 -26.12
C LEU A 213 -1.13 7.15 -26.81
N SER A 214 -2.42 6.83 -26.82
CA SER A 214 -2.96 5.56 -27.38
C SER A 214 -2.71 5.35 -28.86
N ARG A 215 -2.40 6.42 -29.62
CA ARG A 215 -2.01 6.31 -31.04
C ARG A 215 -0.55 5.92 -31.22
N LEU A 216 0.29 6.20 -30.25
CA LEU A 216 1.72 6.00 -30.28
C LEU A 216 2.15 4.71 -29.59
N ILE A 217 1.54 4.42 -28.43
CA ILE A 217 1.87 3.30 -27.55
C ILE A 217 0.75 2.26 -27.61
N THR A 218 1.12 0.98 -27.66
CA THR A 218 0.19 -0.15 -27.63
C THR A 218 0.52 -1.09 -26.49
N ALA A 219 -0.52 -1.67 -25.91
CA ALA A 219 -0.40 -2.90 -25.13
C ALA A 219 -0.02 -4.03 -26.08
N THR A 220 0.96 -4.85 -25.70
CA THR A 220 1.39 -6.01 -26.50
C THR A 220 0.84 -7.30 -25.87
N ASP A 221 0.94 -8.41 -26.61
CA ASP A 221 0.60 -9.75 -26.09
C ASP A 221 1.75 -10.36 -25.23
N VAL A 222 2.86 -9.63 -25.04
CA VAL A 222 3.99 -10.08 -24.24
C VAL A 222 3.64 -9.97 -22.77
N VAL A 223 3.22 -11.08 -22.17
CA VAL A 223 2.94 -11.20 -20.75
C VAL A 223 4.24 -11.44 -20.00
N VAL A 224 4.57 -10.54 -19.07
CA VAL A 224 5.79 -10.59 -18.26
C VAL A 224 5.58 -11.39 -16.98
N SER A 225 4.42 -11.22 -16.33
CA SER A 225 3.99 -12.03 -15.20
C SER A 225 2.48 -12.01 -15.01
N THR A 226 1.99 -13.07 -14.42
CA THR A 226 0.63 -13.21 -13.89
C THR A 226 0.65 -13.53 -12.39
N ASP A 227 1.80 -13.29 -11.74
CA ASP A 227 1.97 -13.60 -10.32
C ASP A 227 1.08 -12.68 -9.48
N ALA A 228 0.38 -13.26 -8.52
CA ALA A 228 -0.40 -12.49 -7.58
C ALA A 228 0.55 -11.68 -6.69
N ALA A 229 0.37 -10.37 -6.68
CA ALA A 229 1.00 -9.53 -5.67
C ALA A 229 0.35 -9.78 -4.30
N GLU A 230 1.14 -9.56 -3.25
CA GLU A 230 0.71 -9.72 -1.87
C GLU A 230 0.68 -8.37 -1.16
N VAL A 231 0.15 -8.37 0.05
CA VAL A 231 0.29 -7.23 0.96
C VAL A 231 1.48 -7.49 1.88
N ALA A 232 2.45 -6.58 1.88
CA ALA A 232 3.59 -6.63 2.78
C ALA A 232 3.36 -5.75 4.02
N PHE A 233 3.75 -6.26 5.19
CA PHE A 233 3.57 -5.64 6.49
C PHE A 233 4.90 -5.47 7.18
N SER A 234 5.21 -4.30 7.70
CA SER A 234 6.44 -4.08 8.47
C SER A 234 6.46 -4.99 9.71
N LYS A 235 7.52 -5.79 9.89
CA LYS A 235 7.73 -6.58 11.10
C LYS A 235 7.96 -5.72 12.36
N ARG A 236 8.27 -4.43 12.18
CA ARG A 236 8.48 -3.52 13.31
C ARG A 236 7.19 -3.03 13.95
N SER A 237 6.07 -3.08 13.22
CA SER A 237 4.78 -2.52 13.66
C SER A 237 3.60 -3.48 13.50
N ASN A 238 3.84 -4.68 12.96
CA ASN A 238 2.81 -5.71 12.81
C ASN A 238 3.40 -7.06 13.21
N ASP A 239 2.65 -7.79 14.02
CA ASP A 239 2.93 -9.20 14.31
C ASP A 239 2.29 -10.13 13.27
N GLN A 240 2.66 -11.41 13.32
CA GLN A 240 2.15 -12.40 12.38
C GLN A 240 0.65 -12.66 12.55
N ASN A 241 0.09 -12.51 13.76
CA ASN A 241 -1.32 -12.73 14.03
C ASN A 241 -2.18 -11.65 13.37
N PHE A 242 -1.71 -10.38 13.40
CA PHE A 242 -2.36 -9.30 12.67
C PHE A 242 -2.41 -9.59 11.17
N VAL A 243 -1.30 -10.08 10.59
CA VAL A 243 -1.23 -10.43 9.16
C VAL A 243 -2.18 -11.57 8.81
N TYR A 244 -2.31 -12.58 9.67
CA TYR A 244 -3.27 -13.67 9.46
C TYR A 244 -4.72 -13.18 9.54
N ALA A 245 -5.05 -12.34 10.53
CA ALA A 245 -6.38 -11.73 10.64
C ALA A 245 -6.70 -10.86 9.41
N TYR A 246 -5.73 -10.06 8.97
CA TYR A 246 -5.85 -9.24 7.76
C TYR A 246 -6.13 -10.09 6.51
N ALA A 247 -5.33 -11.15 6.32
CA ALA A 247 -5.49 -12.06 5.18
C ALA A 247 -6.83 -12.83 5.21
N ALA A 248 -7.35 -13.17 6.39
CA ALA A 248 -8.67 -13.78 6.54
C ALA A 248 -9.78 -12.79 6.16
N THR A 249 -9.74 -11.58 6.71
CA THR A 249 -10.74 -10.53 6.45
C THR A 249 -10.82 -10.15 4.97
N ILE A 250 -9.68 -10.04 4.27
CA ILE A 250 -9.71 -9.71 2.83
C ILE A 250 -10.30 -10.85 1.99
N ARG A 251 -10.05 -12.13 2.35
CA ARG A 251 -10.68 -13.26 1.67
C ARG A 251 -12.19 -13.30 1.90
N GLU A 252 -12.66 -12.92 3.08
CA GLU A 252 -14.10 -12.77 3.35
C GLU A 252 -14.72 -11.72 2.44
N LEU A 253 -14.13 -10.52 2.35
CA LEU A 253 -14.59 -9.44 1.47
C LEU A 253 -14.65 -9.85 -0.01
N VAL A 254 -13.66 -10.62 -0.46
CA VAL A 254 -13.66 -11.16 -1.83
C VAL A 254 -14.74 -12.22 -2.02
N SER A 255 -14.96 -13.10 -1.03
CA SER A 255 -15.90 -14.21 -1.15
C SER A 255 -17.37 -13.79 -1.02
N ASP A 256 -17.67 -12.73 -0.26
CA ASP A 256 -19.02 -12.22 -0.05
C ASP A 256 -19.46 -11.20 -1.15
N GLY A 257 -18.56 -10.89 -2.07
CA GLY A 257 -18.83 -9.95 -3.17
C GLY A 257 -18.79 -8.48 -2.76
N SER A 258 -18.24 -8.15 -1.59
CA SER A 258 -18.01 -6.76 -1.15
C SER A 258 -16.84 -6.12 -1.89
N TYR A 259 -16.07 -6.96 -2.60
CA TYR A 259 -14.92 -6.56 -3.43
C TYR A 259 -14.96 -7.25 -4.79
#